data_9b472ef7a8d7b26bba25c434723c8478
#
_entry.id   9b472ef7a8d7b26bba25c434723c8478
#
_cell.length_a   1.000
_cell.length_b   1.000
_cell.length_c   1.000
_cell.angle_alpha   90.00
_cell.angle_beta   90.00
_cell.angle_gamma   90.00
#
_symmetry.space_group_name_H-M   'P 1'
#
loop_
_entity.id
_entity.type
_entity.pdbx_description
1 polymer ?
#
loop_
_entity_poly.entity_id
_entity_poly.type
_entity_poly.pdbx_seq_one_letter_code
_entity_poly.pdbx_strand_id
1 'polypeptide(L)'
;CEQNSIGKISHILSRYGHGGRPGMETEWRCNKNISGGGELLDQGVHIIDLCRWFIDDQVKQVYGKTFTSFWDIAVDDNAFFNLEFSNSIYAQCHVSWTNWKNVFSFEIFGSNGYIHIQGLGGSYGLETLEIGYRNKNGGKPDIKEYSYPDEDDSWLMEWRNFKKGIETDSQIIGDALDGHYANIIIDAIYRSNEKNRPVPIH
;
A
#
# COMPACT_ATOMS: atom_id res chain seq x y z
N CYS A 1 5.16 15.10 9.82
CA CYS A 1 3.96 14.82 10.66
C CYS A 1 4.37 14.99 12.11
N GLU A 2 3.53 15.66 12.93
CA GLU A 2 3.73 15.66 14.38
C GLU A 2 3.71 14.21 14.85
N GLN A 3 4.84 13.71 15.36
CA GLN A 3 4.93 12.36 15.90
C GLN A 3 3.83 12.18 16.94
N ASN A 4 2.99 11.16 16.76
CA ASN A 4 1.87 10.81 17.67
C ASN A 4 0.56 11.60 17.54
N SER A 5 0.28 12.26 16.42
CA SER A 5 -0.98 13.02 16.27
C SER A 5 -2.24 12.17 16.51
N ILE A 6 -2.26 10.90 16.07
CA ILE A 6 -3.39 9.97 16.22
C ILE A 6 -3.21 8.93 17.34
N GLY A 7 -2.11 9.02 18.12
CA GLY A 7 -1.78 8.04 19.16
C GLY A 7 -1.26 6.71 18.61
N LYS A 8 -1.33 5.64 19.42
CA LYS A 8 -0.86 4.31 19.01
C LYS A 8 -1.72 3.77 17.89
N ILE A 9 -1.10 3.40 16.76
CA ILE A 9 -1.77 2.78 15.62
C ILE A 9 -2.42 1.47 16.04
N SER A 10 -3.64 1.24 15.58
CA SER A 10 -4.42 0.02 15.81
C SER A 10 -4.56 -0.82 14.54
N HIS A 11 -4.88 -0.20 13.41
CA HIS A 11 -5.05 -0.89 12.13
C HIS A 11 -4.92 0.06 10.94
N ILE A 12 -4.76 -0.52 9.76
CA ILE A 12 -4.72 0.17 8.47
C ILE A 12 -5.76 -0.46 7.53
N LEU A 13 -6.46 0.39 6.75
CA LEU A 13 -7.27 -0.02 5.61
C LEU A 13 -6.72 0.64 4.36
N SER A 14 -6.55 -0.13 3.27
CA SER A 14 -6.02 0.44 2.04
C SER A 14 -6.66 -0.14 0.78
N ARG A 15 -6.81 0.73 -0.23
CA ARG A 15 -7.23 0.38 -1.58
C ARG A 15 -6.37 1.09 -2.59
N TYR A 16 -5.83 0.34 -3.55
CA TYR A 16 -5.07 0.89 -4.66
C TYR A 16 -5.42 0.15 -5.95
N GLY A 17 -5.63 0.86 -7.04
CA GLY A 17 -5.93 0.22 -8.31
C GLY A 17 -6.58 1.14 -9.34
N HIS A 18 -6.78 0.58 -10.51
CA HIS A 18 -7.38 1.25 -11.67
C HIS A 18 -8.27 0.28 -12.48
N GLY A 19 -8.74 0.69 -13.65
CA GLY A 19 -9.59 -0.13 -14.50
C GLY A 19 -8.83 -0.91 -15.58
N GLY A 20 -7.52 -0.81 -15.64
CA GLY A 20 -6.77 -1.30 -16.80
C GLY A 20 -7.04 -0.46 -18.06
N ARG A 21 -6.66 -1.00 -19.21
CA ARG A 21 -6.92 -0.39 -20.52
C ARG A 21 -7.01 -1.45 -21.61
N PRO A 22 -7.75 -1.21 -22.71
CA PRO A 22 -7.76 -2.13 -23.86
C PRO A 22 -6.34 -2.43 -24.35
N GLY A 23 -6.04 -3.70 -24.60
CA GLY A 23 -4.72 -4.17 -25.03
C GLY A 23 -3.74 -4.47 -23.90
N MET A 24 -4.11 -4.22 -22.64
CA MET A 24 -3.28 -4.51 -21.47
C MET A 24 -2.91 -6.00 -21.40
N GLU A 25 -3.79 -6.88 -21.83
CA GLU A 25 -3.60 -8.34 -21.86
C GLU A 25 -2.39 -8.79 -22.68
N THR A 26 -1.91 -7.94 -23.60
CA THR A 26 -0.72 -8.20 -24.43
C THR A 26 0.58 -7.64 -23.84
N GLU A 27 0.49 -6.90 -22.75
CA GLU A 27 1.65 -6.29 -22.11
C GLU A 27 2.47 -7.33 -21.32
N TRP A 28 3.75 -7.04 -21.16
CA TRP A 28 4.68 -7.91 -20.42
C TRP A 28 4.24 -8.17 -18.96
N ARG A 29 3.54 -7.20 -18.34
CA ARG A 29 2.98 -7.31 -16.98
C ARG A 29 1.99 -8.46 -16.84
N CYS A 30 1.26 -8.76 -17.91
CA CYS A 30 0.27 -9.82 -17.94
C CYS A 30 0.84 -11.19 -18.33
N ASN A 31 2.13 -11.26 -18.66
CA ASN A 31 2.83 -12.51 -18.96
C ASN A 31 3.54 -13.03 -17.68
N LYS A 32 2.98 -14.06 -17.06
CA LYS A 32 3.49 -14.64 -15.81
C LYS A 32 4.97 -15.03 -15.87
N ASN A 33 5.47 -15.47 -17.02
CA ASN A 33 6.86 -15.90 -17.15
C ASN A 33 7.84 -14.71 -17.19
N ILE A 34 7.34 -13.49 -17.44
CA ILE A 34 8.14 -12.28 -17.48
C ILE A 34 7.97 -11.49 -16.17
N SER A 35 6.72 -11.24 -15.77
CA SER A 35 6.40 -10.43 -14.60
C SER A 35 6.54 -11.19 -13.28
N GLY A 36 6.30 -12.49 -13.27
CA GLY A 36 6.27 -13.31 -12.06
C GLY A 36 4.94 -13.27 -11.30
N GLY A 37 4.12 -12.25 -11.48
CA GLY A 37 2.82 -12.06 -10.82
C GLY A 37 2.00 -10.98 -11.52
N GLY A 38 0.80 -10.72 -10.99
CA GLY A 38 -0.13 -9.72 -11.49
C GLY A 38 -0.23 -8.47 -10.62
N GLU A 39 -1.45 -8.05 -10.35
CA GLU A 39 -1.76 -6.82 -9.63
C GLU A 39 -1.19 -6.80 -8.21
N LEU A 40 -1.15 -7.95 -7.53
CA LEU A 40 -0.52 -8.04 -6.22
C LEU A 40 0.97 -7.64 -6.28
N LEU A 41 1.68 -8.06 -7.31
CA LEU A 41 3.09 -7.73 -7.49
C LEU A 41 3.27 -6.30 -8.02
N ASP A 42 2.40 -5.82 -8.93
CA ASP A 42 2.51 -4.50 -9.58
C ASP A 42 2.16 -3.37 -8.60
N GLN A 43 0.99 -3.39 -7.99
CA GLN A 43 0.53 -2.33 -7.07
C GLN A 43 0.52 -2.74 -5.60
N GLY A 44 0.33 -4.03 -5.32
CA GLY A 44 0.32 -4.52 -3.93
C GLY A 44 1.65 -4.31 -3.23
N VAL A 45 2.78 -4.35 -3.94
CA VAL A 45 4.10 -4.08 -3.40
C VAL A 45 4.18 -2.71 -2.72
N HIS A 46 3.61 -1.68 -3.34
CA HIS A 46 3.60 -0.32 -2.81
C HIS A 46 2.78 -0.20 -1.52
N ILE A 47 1.63 -0.87 -1.47
CA ILE A 47 0.78 -0.87 -0.27
C ILE A 47 1.43 -1.63 0.89
N ILE A 48 2.09 -2.75 0.61
CA ILE A 48 2.85 -3.53 1.60
C ILE A 48 3.97 -2.67 2.20
N ASP A 49 4.71 -1.98 1.35
CA ASP A 49 5.80 -1.12 1.76
C ASP A 49 5.31 0.06 2.61
N LEU A 50 4.25 0.74 2.19
CA LEU A 50 3.60 1.80 2.99
C LEU A 50 3.12 1.29 4.35
N CYS A 51 2.50 0.12 4.43
CA CYS A 51 2.09 -0.47 5.70
C CYS A 51 3.29 -0.69 6.63
N ARG A 52 4.38 -1.24 6.11
CA ARG A 52 5.62 -1.46 6.86
C ARG A 52 6.24 -0.15 7.33
N TRP A 53 6.28 0.85 6.45
CA TRP A 53 6.84 2.17 6.77
C TRP A 53 6.07 2.89 7.89
N PHE A 54 4.74 2.85 7.87
CA PHE A 54 3.92 3.50 8.89
C PHE A 54 3.90 2.77 10.23
N ILE A 55 3.92 1.43 10.20
CA ILE A 55 3.84 0.61 11.42
C ILE A 55 5.21 0.44 12.07
N ASP A 56 6.29 0.50 11.28
CA ASP A 56 7.68 0.33 11.72
C ASP A 56 7.88 -0.97 12.54
N ASP A 57 7.32 -2.08 12.01
CA ASP A 57 7.44 -3.41 12.62
C ASP A 57 7.40 -4.52 11.56
N GLN A 58 7.75 -5.73 11.96
CA GLN A 58 7.79 -6.87 11.07
C GLN A 58 6.40 -7.49 10.87
N VAL A 59 6.10 -7.87 9.63
CA VAL A 59 4.92 -8.68 9.33
C VAL A 59 5.18 -10.10 9.81
N LYS A 60 4.35 -10.58 10.73
CA LYS A 60 4.42 -11.91 11.34
C LYS A 60 3.72 -12.96 10.50
N GLN A 61 2.58 -12.61 9.91
CA GLN A 61 1.71 -13.53 9.19
C GLN A 61 0.88 -12.79 8.16
N VAL A 62 0.56 -13.46 7.07
CA VAL A 62 -0.33 -12.94 6.02
C VAL A 62 -1.46 -13.92 5.71
N TYR A 63 -2.60 -13.36 5.27
CA TYR A 63 -3.66 -14.12 4.61
C TYR A 63 -4.11 -13.36 3.38
N GLY A 64 -4.20 -14.05 2.23
CA GLY A 64 -4.59 -13.37 1.00
C GLY A 64 -5.32 -14.27 0.01
N LYS A 65 -6.03 -13.58 -0.89
CA LYS A 65 -6.77 -14.15 -2.00
C LYS A 65 -6.44 -13.36 -3.25
N THR A 66 -5.88 -14.05 -4.25
CA THR A 66 -5.61 -13.50 -5.58
C THR A 66 -6.45 -14.23 -6.59
N PHE A 67 -6.98 -13.54 -7.58
CA PHE A 67 -7.78 -14.12 -8.65
C PHE A 67 -7.80 -13.20 -9.87
N THR A 68 -8.21 -13.76 -11.00
CA THR A 68 -8.47 -13.04 -12.23
C THR A 68 -9.99 -13.02 -12.44
N SER A 69 -10.58 -11.83 -12.51
CA SER A 69 -12.03 -11.65 -12.57
C SER A 69 -12.55 -11.17 -13.90
N PHE A 70 -11.76 -10.42 -14.65
CA PHE A 70 -12.21 -9.76 -15.87
C PHE A 70 -11.24 -9.90 -17.03
N TRP A 71 -9.96 -9.56 -16.84
CA TRP A 71 -8.99 -9.55 -17.93
C TRP A 71 -8.62 -10.97 -18.38
N ASP A 72 -8.47 -11.18 -19.69
CA ASP A 72 -8.01 -12.47 -20.24
C ASP A 72 -6.47 -12.57 -20.15
N ILE A 73 -5.99 -12.74 -18.91
CA ILE A 73 -4.57 -12.77 -18.56
C ILE A 73 -4.21 -13.96 -17.66
N ALA A 74 -2.95 -14.33 -17.64
CA ALA A 74 -2.45 -15.48 -16.88
C ALA A 74 -2.01 -15.13 -15.43
N VAL A 75 -2.22 -13.90 -15.01
CA VAL A 75 -1.87 -13.38 -13.68
C VAL A 75 -3.11 -12.83 -12.98
N ASP A 76 -3.00 -12.50 -11.71
CA ASP A 76 -4.10 -11.92 -10.94
C ASP A 76 -4.38 -10.47 -11.38
N ASP A 77 -5.67 -10.13 -11.53
CA ASP A 77 -6.15 -8.75 -11.71
C ASP A 77 -6.75 -8.17 -10.42
N ASN A 78 -6.84 -8.97 -9.36
CA ASN A 78 -7.32 -8.60 -8.05
C ASN A 78 -6.57 -9.34 -6.95
N ALA A 79 -6.28 -8.64 -5.86
CA ALA A 79 -5.78 -9.22 -4.63
C ALA A 79 -6.42 -8.56 -3.40
N PHE A 80 -7.01 -9.38 -2.52
CA PHE A 80 -7.39 -9.02 -1.17
C PHE A 80 -6.42 -9.67 -0.20
N PHE A 81 -5.83 -8.90 0.69
CA PHE A 81 -4.88 -9.47 1.65
C PHE A 81 -4.87 -8.74 2.98
N ASN A 82 -4.44 -9.47 3.98
CA ASN A 82 -4.29 -9.00 5.35
C ASN A 82 -2.86 -9.22 5.80
N LEU A 83 -2.31 -8.25 6.53
CA LEU A 83 -1.01 -8.31 7.18
C LEU A 83 -1.21 -8.26 8.69
N GLU A 84 -0.70 -9.23 9.42
CA GLU A 84 -0.60 -9.21 10.88
C GLU A 84 0.84 -8.90 11.28
N PHE A 85 1.04 -7.82 12.00
CA PHE A 85 2.36 -7.38 12.48
C PHE A 85 2.69 -7.97 13.86
N SER A 86 3.97 -8.02 14.22
CA SER A 86 4.43 -8.61 15.48
C SER A 86 3.88 -7.89 16.71
N ASN A 87 3.62 -6.59 16.61
CA ASN A 87 2.97 -5.77 17.65
C ASN A 87 1.43 -5.89 17.66
N SER A 88 0.86 -6.86 16.95
CA SER A 88 -0.57 -7.12 16.81
C SER A 88 -1.38 -6.04 16.08
N ILE A 89 -0.72 -5.15 15.35
CA ILE A 89 -1.39 -4.25 14.41
C ILE A 89 -1.81 -5.07 13.19
N TYR A 90 -2.95 -4.69 12.59
CA TYR A 90 -3.54 -5.40 11.47
C TYR A 90 -3.75 -4.45 10.30
N ALA A 91 -3.38 -4.88 9.09
CA ALA A 91 -3.68 -4.15 7.87
C ALA A 91 -4.57 -5.00 6.95
N GLN A 92 -5.61 -4.39 6.39
CA GLN A 92 -6.46 -4.98 5.36
C GLN A 92 -6.32 -4.17 4.07
N CYS A 93 -5.98 -4.86 2.99
CA CYS A 93 -5.61 -4.24 1.74
C CYS A 93 -6.33 -4.87 0.54
N HIS A 94 -6.64 -4.04 -0.45
CA HIS A 94 -7.17 -4.46 -1.73
C HIS A 94 -6.46 -3.72 -2.87
N VAL A 95 -5.96 -4.48 -3.84
CA VAL A 95 -5.41 -3.94 -5.08
C VAL A 95 -6.12 -4.54 -6.29
N SER A 96 -6.32 -3.74 -7.37
CA SER A 96 -7.17 -4.19 -8.47
C SER A 96 -6.96 -3.43 -9.78
N TRP A 97 -6.89 -4.19 -10.89
CA TRP A 97 -7.03 -3.67 -12.25
C TRP A 97 -8.49 -3.66 -12.74
N THR A 98 -9.45 -3.86 -11.86
CA THR A 98 -10.88 -3.89 -12.19
C THR A 98 -11.74 -2.91 -11.38
N ASN A 99 -11.13 -1.86 -10.84
CA ASN A 99 -11.86 -0.82 -10.11
C ASN A 99 -12.68 0.13 -11.02
N TRP A 100 -12.46 0.09 -12.35
CA TRP A 100 -13.09 0.94 -13.38
C TRP A 100 -12.91 2.45 -13.15
N LYS A 101 -12.09 2.81 -12.22
CA LYS A 101 -11.63 4.17 -11.92
C LYS A 101 -10.29 4.08 -11.18
N ASN A 102 -9.50 5.12 -11.25
CA ASN A 102 -8.30 5.21 -10.43
C ASN A 102 -8.69 5.44 -8.98
N VAL A 103 -8.15 4.64 -8.08
CA VAL A 103 -8.42 4.69 -6.63
C VAL A 103 -7.10 4.55 -5.89
N PHE A 104 -6.79 5.53 -5.06
CA PHE A 104 -5.82 5.40 -3.99
C PHE A 104 -6.46 5.90 -2.71
N SER A 105 -6.50 5.07 -1.68
CA SER A 105 -7.02 5.39 -0.36
C SER A 105 -6.21 4.61 0.68
N PHE A 106 -5.65 5.32 1.64
CA PHE A 106 -4.84 4.74 2.69
C PHE A 106 -5.27 5.36 4.03
N GLU A 107 -5.85 4.53 4.89
CA GLU A 107 -6.43 4.95 6.16
C GLU A 107 -5.67 4.32 7.31
N ILE A 108 -5.23 5.14 8.27
CA ILE A 108 -4.49 4.72 9.46
C ILE A 108 -5.32 5.11 10.68
N PHE A 109 -5.70 4.14 11.50
CA PHE A 109 -6.48 4.34 12.70
C PHE A 109 -5.62 4.18 13.94
N GLY A 110 -5.73 5.14 14.84
CA GLY A 110 -5.02 5.15 16.11
C GLY A 110 -5.93 5.36 17.31
N SER A 111 -5.34 5.34 18.50
CA SER A 111 -6.09 5.46 19.77
C SER A 111 -6.75 6.83 19.97
N ASN A 112 -6.24 7.87 19.30
CA ASN A 112 -6.68 9.26 19.45
C ASN A 112 -7.26 9.87 18.16
N GLY A 113 -7.33 9.11 17.06
CA GLY A 113 -7.83 9.62 15.80
C GLY A 113 -7.46 8.72 14.62
N TYR A 114 -7.56 9.29 13.43
CA TYR A 114 -7.21 8.63 12.18
C TYR A 114 -6.52 9.58 11.20
N ILE A 115 -5.86 9.01 10.23
CA ILE A 115 -5.33 9.68 9.04
C ILE A 115 -5.95 9.02 7.83
N HIS A 116 -6.39 9.80 6.86
CA HIS A 116 -6.85 9.31 5.57
C HIS A 116 -6.12 10.06 4.45
N ILE A 117 -5.40 9.32 3.62
CA ILE A 117 -4.67 9.81 2.46
C ILE A 117 -5.42 9.33 1.22
N GLN A 118 -5.74 10.26 0.31
CA GLN A 118 -6.39 9.98 -0.97
C GLN A 118 -5.66 10.67 -2.11
N GLY A 119 -5.79 10.11 -3.31
CA GLY A 119 -5.10 10.62 -4.49
C GLY A 119 -3.62 10.20 -4.54
N LEU A 120 -3.06 10.15 -5.73
CA LEU A 120 -1.66 9.78 -5.96
C LEU A 120 -1.22 10.25 -7.34
N GLY A 121 -0.13 11.03 -7.42
CA GLY A 121 0.55 11.38 -8.67
C GLY A 121 -0.35 12.03 -9.72
N GLY A 122 -1.37 12.81 -9.31
CA GLY A 122 -2.31 13.49 -10.18
C GLY A 122 -3.28 12.59 -10.94
N SER A 123 -2.88 11.38 -11.35
CA SER A 123 -3.73 10.46 -12.12
C SER A 123 -4.79 9.74 -11.27
N TYR A 124 -4.59 9.67 -9.95
CA TYR A 124 -5.53 9.09 -8.99
C TYR A 124 -6.37 10.14 -8.24
N GLY A 125 -6.50 11.33 -8.81
CA GLY A 125 -7.24 12.45 -8.25
C GLY A 125 -6.35 13.39 -7.43
N LEU A 126 -6.98 14.45 -6.91
CA LEU A 126 -6.31 15.41 -6.03
C LEU A 126 -5.78 14.70 -4.79
N GLU A 127 -4.52 14.92 -4.48
CA GLU A 127 -3.93 14.40 -3.26
C GLU A 127 -4.44 15.18 -2.05
N THR A 128 -4.98 14.44 -1.10
CA THR A 128 -5.53 15.00 0.13
C THR A 128 -5.06 14.21 1.35
N LEU A 129 -4.88 14.93 2.44
CA LEU A 129 -4.62 14.38 3.75
C LEU A 129 -5.68 14.89 4.72
N GLU A 130 -6.46 13.98 5.26
CA GLU A 130 -7.41 14.24 6.33
C GLU A 130 -6.88 13.67 7.65
N ILE A 131 -6.88 14.46 8.71
CA ILE A 131 -6.53 14.03 10.06
C ILE A 131 -7.75 14.28 10.96
N GLY A 132 -8.37 13.20 11.43
CA GLY A 132 -9.50 13.26 12.34
C GLY A 132 -9.05 12.98 13.78
N TYR A 133 -9.29 13.92 14.70
CA TYR A 133 -9.00 13.76 16.12
C TYR A 133 -10.23 13.30 16.86
N ARG A 134 -10.10 12.19 17.58
CA ARG A 134 -11.20 11.62 18.36
C ARG A 134 -11.71 12.61 19.42
N ASN A 135 -13.01 12.88 19.43
CA ASN A 135 -13.63 13.59 20.52
C ASN A 135 -13.79 12.66 21.73
N LYS A 136 -13.13 12.97 22.85
CA LYS A 136 -13.14 12.15 24.08
C LYS A 136 -14.53 12.08 24.73
N ASN A 137 -15.37 13.08 24.47
CA ASN A 137 -16.73 13.13 24.97
C ASN A 137 -17.76 12.47 24.03
N GLY A 138 -17.29 11.85 22.94
CA GLY A 138 -18.13 11.28 21.87
C GLY A 138 -18.56 12.32 20.85
N GLY A 139 -19.23 11.88 19.78
CA GLY A 139 -19.65 12.72 18.68
C GLY A 139 -18.64 12.73 17.53
N LYS A 140 -18.75 13.76 16.67
CA LYS A 140 -17.89 13.89 15.49
C LYS A 140 -16.43 14.19 15.88
N PRO A 141 -15.45 13.67 15.15
CA PRO A 141 -14.05 14.05 15.31
C PRO A 141 -13.84 15.52 14.91
N ASP A 142 -12.80 16.12 15.46
CA ASP A 142 -12.26 17.36 14.95
C ASP A 142 -11.39 17.04 13.74
N ILE A 143 -11.70 17.62 12.57
CA ILE A 143 -11.06 17.27 11.29
C ILE A 143 -10.16 18.41 10.84
N LYS A 144 -8.95 18.06 10.41
CA LYS A 144 -8.04 18.93 9.65
C LYS A 144 -7.84 18.32 8.28
N GLU A 145 -8.07 19.11 7.23
CA GLU A 145 -7.88 18.72 5.85
C GLU A 145 -6.75 19.53 5.20
N TYR A 146 -5.95 18.84 4.41
CA TYR A 146 -4.90 19.43 3.57
C TYR A 146 -5.07 18.91 2.15
N SER A 147 -4.85 19.74 1.16
CA SER A 147 -4.86 19.38 -0.24
C SER A 147 -3.59 19.84 -0.92
N TYR A 148 -3.12 19.06 -1.87
CA TYR A 148 -1.87 19.25 -2.60
C TYR A 148 -2.20 19.35 -4.10
N PRO A 149 -2.61 20.55 -4.58
CA PRO A 149 -3.03 20.73 -5.96
C PRO A 149 -1.87 20.98 -6.94
N ASP A 150 -0.65 21.11 -6.43
CA ASP A 150 0.53 21.42 -7.22
C ASP A 150 0.98 20.18 -8.04
N GLU A 151 1.92 20.40 -8.97
CA GLU A 151 2.52 19.31 -9.73
C GLU A 151 3.23 18.31 -8.79
N ASP A 152 3.06 17.01 -9.07
CA ASP A 152 3.72 15.95 -8.34
C ASP A 152 5.24 15.99 -8.56
N ASP A 153 5.99 16.31 -7.52
CA ASP A 153 7.44 16.35 -7.51
C ASP A 153 8.08 15.13 -6.79
N SER A 154 7.29 14.11 -6.47
CA SER A 154 7.74 12.93 -5.72
C SER A 154 8.96 12.24 -6.35
N TRP A 155 8.99 12.09 -7.68
CA TRP A 155 10.13 11.55 -8.41
C TRP A 155 11.41 12.38 -8.24
N LEU A 156 11.26 13.71 -8.23
CA LEU A 156 12.38 14.62 -8.01
C LEU A 156 12.88 14.53 -6.56
N MET A 157 11.97 14.42 -5.61
CA MET A 157 12.30 14.25 -4.19
C MET A 157 12.99 12.91 -3.93
N GLU A 158 12.50 11.83 -4.52
CA GLU A 158 13.13 10.50 -4.45
C GLU A 158 14.55 10.52 -5.01
N TRP A 159 14.73 11.10 -6.21
CA TRP A 159 16.05 11.26 -6.81
C TRP A 159 17.02 12.08 -5.93
N ARG A 160 16.53 13.18 -5.34
CA ARG A 160 17.34 13.98 -4.42
C ARG A 160 17.73 13.20 -3.16
N ASN A 161 16.83 12.41 -2.60
CA ASN A 161 17.12 11.56 -1.45
C ASN A 161 18.17 10.49 -1.79
N PHE A 162 17.99 9.81 -2.91
CA PHE A 162 18.95 8.80 -3.40
C PHE A 162 20.35 9.40 -3.62
N LYS A 163 20.42 10.53 -4.34
CA LYS A 163 21.69 11.24 -4.58
C LYS A 163 22.37 11.65 -3.27
N LYS A 164 21.60 12.24 -2.34
CA LYS A 164 22.12 12.63 -1.03
C LYS A 164 22.66 11.42 -0.26
N GLY A 165 21.95 10.29 -0.30
CA GLY A 165 22.41 9.05 0.34
C GLY A 165 23.78 8.62 -0.14
N ILE A 166 24.03 8.66 -1.46
CA ILE A 166 25.32 8.33 -2.07
C ILE A 166 26.41 9.34 -1.66
N GLU A 167 26.10 10.63 -1.70
CA GLU A 167 27.08 11.70 -1.43
C GLU A 167 27.48 11.78 0.04
N THR A 168 26.60 11.39 0.96
CA THR A 168 26.81 11.56 2.41
C THR A 168 26.87 10.27 3.20
N ASP A 169 26.80 9.11 2.52
CA ASP A 169 26.73 7.78 3.14
C ASP A 169 25.59 7.69 4.19
N SER A 170 24.48 8.38 3.91
CA SER A 170 23.30 8.37 4.78
C SER A 170 22.26 7.36 4.29
N GLN A 171 21.41 6.92 5.21
CA GLN A 171 20.32 5.99 4.88
C GLN A 171 19.41 6.57 3.79
N ILE A 172 19.12 5.73 2.80
CA ILE A 172 18.15 6.01 1.73
C ILE A 172 16.80 5.47 2.18
N ILE A 173 15.74 6.25 1.99
CA ILE A 173 14.36 5.81 2.25
C ILE A 173 13.93 4.89 1.09
N GLY A 174 13.40 3.71 1.40
CA GLY A 174 13.04 2.73 0.39
C GLY A 174 14.27 2.03 -0.19
N ASP A 175 15.05 1.39 0.64
CA ASP A 175 16.28 0.70 0.23
C ASP A 175 16.01 -0.72 -0.31
N ALA A 176 17.07 -1.43 -0.69
CA ALA A 176 16.99 -2.78 -1.23
C ALA A 176 16.41 -3.80 -0.23
N LEU A 177 16.54 -3.56 1.07
CA LEU A 177 15.97 -4.44 2.10
C LEU A 177 14.44 -4.25 2.17
N ASP A 178 13.94 -3.04 2.02
CA ASP A 178 12.50 -2.78 1.96
C ASP A 178 11.88 -3.50 0.77
N GLY A 179 12.48 -3.39 -0.42
CA GLY A 179 12.06 -4.12 -1.61
C GLY A 179 12.12 -5.64 -1.43
N HIS A 180 13.16 -6.16 -0.76
CA HIS A 180 13.31 -7.58 -0.46
C HIS A 180 12.19 -8.09 0.45
N TYR A 181 11.92 -7.39 1.55
CA TYR A 181 10.84 -7.76 2.48
C TYR A 181 9.46 -7.67 1.82
N ALA A 182 9.21 -6.65 1.00
CA ALA A 182 7.95 -6.56 0.26
C ALA A 182 7.74 -7.78 -0.64
N ASN A 183 8.79 -8.26 -1.34
CA ASN A 183 8.73 -9.45 -2.17
C ASN A 183 8.51 -10.75 -1.37
N ILE A 184 9.15 -10.89 -0.20
CA ILE A 184 8.90 -12.03 0.71
C ILE A 184 7.42 -12.08 1.12
N ILE A 185 6.84 -10.94 1.45
CA ILE A 185 5.44 -10.83 1.84
C ILE A 185 4.51 -11.18 0.68
N ILE A 186 4.79 -10.69 -0.53
CA ILE A 186 4.04 -11.04 -1.75
C ILE A 186 4.05 -12.55 -2.00
N ASP A 187 5.22 -13.18 -1.97
CA ASP A 187 5.35 -14.65 -2.12
C ASP A 187 4.51 -15.39 -1.05
N ALA A 188 4.55 -14.93 0.18
CA ALA A 188 3.75 -15.51 1.25
C ALA A 188 2.24 -15.32 1.02
N ILE A 189 1.80 -14.21 0.43
CA ILE A 189 0.40 -13.98 0.07
C ILE A 189 -0.02 -14.95 -1.05
N TYR A 190 0.80 -15.15 -2.09
CA TYR A 190 0.52 -16.15 -3.11
C TYR A 190 0.43 -17.56 -2.51
N ARG A 191 1.37 -17.94 -1.64
CA ARG A 191 1.31 -19.23 -0.91
C ARG A 191 0.07 -19.35 -0.02
N SER A 192 -0.38 -18.24 0.57
CA SER A 192 -1.61 -18.21 1.37
C SER A 192 -2.85 -18.47 0.50
N ASN A 193 -2.91 -17.86 -0.69
CA ASN A 193 -3.96 -18.11 -1.66
C ASN A 193 -4.03 -19.58 -2.08
N GLU A 194 -2.88 -20.18 -2.42
CA GLU A 194 -2.79 -21.60 -2.81
C GLU A 194 -3.23 -22.54 -1.68
N LYS A 195 -2.77 -22.28 -0.46
CA LYS A 195 -3.05 -23.13 0.72
C LYS A 195 -4.40 -22.83 1.37
N ASN A 196 -5.06 -21.75 0.97
CA ASN A 196 -6.29 -21.21 1.57
C ASN A 196 -6.21 -21.11 3.12
N ARG A 197 -5.08 -20.67 3.63
CA ARG A 197 -4.82 -20.46 5.06
C ARG A 197 -3.76 -19.38 5.28
N PRO A 198 -3.68 -18.80 6.51
CA PRO A 198 -2.60 -17.91 6.87
C PRO A 198 -1.22 -18.55 6.71
N VAL A 199 -0.23 -17.73 6.31
CA VAL A 199 1.17 -18.13 6.12
C VAL A 199 2.05 -17.23 6.97
N PRO A 200 2.89 -17.79 7.86
CA PRO A 200 3.84 -17.02 8.64
C PRO A 200 4.99 -16.51 7.75
N ILE A 201 5.54 -15.36 8.13
CA ILE A 201 6.79 -14.79 7.59
C ILE A 201 7.92 -15.14 8.56
N HIS A 202 9.05 -15.60 8.03
CA HIS A 202 10.22 -16.04 8.80
C HIS A 202 11.46 -15.26 8.37
#